data_ab3cf1db58b6f620a5bc9aa2e4136fa3
#
_entry.id   ab3cf1db58b6f620a5bc9aa2e4136fa3
#
_cell.length_a   1.000
_cell.length_b   1.000
_cell.length_c   1.000
_cell.angle_alpha   90.00
_cell.angle_beta   90.00
_cell.angle_gamma   90.00
#
_symmetry.space_group_name_H-M   'P 1'
#
loop_
_entity.id
_entity.type
_entity.pdbx_description
1 polymer ?
#
loop_
_entity_poly.entity_id
_entity_poly.type
_entity_poly.pdbx_seq_one_letter_code
_entity_poly.pdbx_strand_id
1 'polypeptide(L)' 'MPVTLQDIADHLNVSVATVSRALSNRTGVSEATRQRVRAVAQE' A
#
# COMPACT_ATOMS: atom_id res chain seq x y z
N MET A 1 6.29 -14.19 -0.02
CA MET A 1 5.69 -13.29 0.96
C MET A 1 4.25 -13.65 1.22
N PRO A 2 3.86 -13.77 2.46
CA PRO A 2 2.47 -14.09 2.78
C PRO A 2 1.52 -12.89 2.67
N VAL A 3 2.06 -11.69 2.57
CA VAL A 3 1.24 -10.48 2.55
C VAL A 3 0.77 -10.17 1.14
N THR A 4 -0.55 -10.04 0.96
CA THR A 4 -1.14 -9.70 -0.32
C THR A 4 -1.54 -8.23 -0.33
N LEU A 5 -1.89 -7.72 -1.53
CA LEU A 5 -2.38 -6.35 -1.64
C LEU A 5 -3.63 -6.14 -0.77
N GLN A 6 -4.50 -7.16 -0.72
CA GLN A 6 -5.70 -7.07 0.10
C GLN A 6 -5.34 -6.94 1.58
N ASP A 7 -4.35 -7.71 2.02
CA ASP A 7 -3.90 -7.64 3.41
C ASP A 7 -3.40 -6.25 3.77
N ILE A 8 -2.61 -5.66 2.89
CA ILE A 8 -2.08 -4.31 3.11
C ILE A 8 -3.22 -3.30 3.15
N ALA A 9 -4.15 -3.41 2.21
CA ALA A 9 -5.28 -2.51 2.12
C ALA A 9 -6.12 -2.57 3.39
N ASP A 10 -6.39 -3.77 3.89
CA ASP A 10 -7.16 -3.95 5.11
C ASP A 10 -6.43 -3.36 6.31
N HIS A 11 -5.12 -3.60 6.39
CA HIS A 11 -4.33 -3.11 7.52
C HIS A 11 -4.32 -1.58 7.57
N LEU A 12 -4.26 -0.94 6.42
CA LEU A 12 -4.19 0.52 6.33
C LEU A 12 -5.55 1.17 6.14
N ASN A 13 -6.60 0.36 6.00
CA ASN A 13 -7.97 0.85 5.80
C ASN A 13 -8.08 1.70 4.54
N VAL A 14 -7.48 1.22 3.46
CA VAL A 14 -7.53 1.87 2.15
C VAL A 14 -7.95 0.84 1.10
N SER A 15 -8.17 1.29 -0.14
CA SER A 15 -8.55 0.38 -1.21
C SER A 15 -7.33 -0.35 -1.76
N VAL A 16 -7.56 -1.52 -2.36
CA VAL A 16 -6.49 -2.27 -3.02
C VAL A 16 -5.88 -1.43 -4.14
N ALA A 17 -6.70 -0.65 -4.84
CA ALA A 17 -6.21 0.22 -5.90
C ALA A 17 -5.20 1.22 -5.37
N THR A 18 -5.45 1.77 -4.18
CA THR A 18 -4.52 2.71 -3.54
C THR A 18 -3.20 2.03 -3.23
N VAL A 19 -3.25 0.81 -2.70
CA VAL A 19 -2.04 0.04 -2.39
C VAL A 19 -1.24 -0.22 -3.67
N SER A 20 -1.92 -0.65 -4.71
CA SER A 20 -1.27 -0.94 -5.99
C SER A 20 -0.56 0.28 -6.55
N ARG A 21 -1.23 1.44 -6.50
CA ARG A 21 -0.63 2.68 -6.98
C ARG A 21 0.58 3.07 -6.14
N ALA A 22 0.47 2.91 -4.83
CA ALA A 22 1.58 3.26 -3.93
C ALA A 22 2.81 2.40 -4.22
N LEU A 23 2.61 1.11 -4.43
CA LEU A 23 3.72 0.20 -4.70
C LEU A 23 4.30 0.42 -6.09
N SER A 24 3.49 0.86 -7.03
CA SER A 24 3.93 1.14 -8.41
C SER A 24 4.51 2.56 -8.55
N ASN A 25 4.56 3.31 -7.47
CA ASN A 25 5.10 4.66 -7.48
C ASN A 25 4.36 5.59 -8.44
N ARG A 26 3.06 5.40 -8.55
CA ARG A 26 2.24 6.20 -9.45
C ARG A 26 1.78 7.48 -8.77
N THR A 27 1.42 8.47 -9.62
CA THR A 27 0.88 9.73 -9.11
C THR A 27 -0.49 9.50 -8.51
N GLY A 28 -0.94 10.43 -7.67
CA GLY A 28 -2.24 10.35 -7.03
C GLY A 28 -2.22 9.76 -5.64
N VAL A 29 -1.05 9.32 -5.17
CA VAL A 29 -0.88 8.80 -3.82
C VAL A 29 0.12 9.68 -3.09
N SER A 30 -0.22 10.09 -1.88
CA SER A 30 0.67 10.94 -1.10
C SER A 30 1.92 10.18 -0.67
N GLU A 31 2.99 10.92 -0.40
CA GLU A 31 4.24 10.33 0.07
C GLU A 31 4.01 9.58 1.38
N ALA A 32 3.21 10.15 2.28
CA ALA A 32 2.92 9.50 3.55
C ALA A 32 2.24 8.15 3.35
N THR A 33 1.28 8.10 2.43
CA THR A 33 0.58 6.84 2.14
C THR A 33 1.53 5.81 1.55
N ARG A 34 2.41 6.24 0.63
CA ARG A 34 3.38 5.32 0.04
C ARG A 34 4.30 4.73 1.09
N GLN A 35 4.76 5.56 2.02
CA GLN A 35 5.64 5.08 3.08
C GLN A 35 4.94 4.08 3.97
N ARG A 36 3.67 4.31 4.28
CA ARG A 36 2.89 3.36 5.08
C ARG A 36 2.73 2.03 4.38
N VAL A 37 2.40 2.07 3.08
CA VAL A 37 2.23 0.86 2.30
C VAL A 37 3.53 0.07 2.27
N ARG A 38 4.64 0.73 2.03
CA ARG A 38 5.94 0.06 1.99
C ARG A 38 6.29 -0.57 3.32
N ALA A 39 6.01 0.13 4.41
CA ALA A 39 6.31 -0.39 5.74
C ALA A 39 5.54 -1.67 6.01
N VAL A 40 4.25 -1.69 5.66
CA VAL A 40 3.42 -2.89 5.84
C VAL A 40 3.89 -4.01 4.92
N ALA A 41 4.23 -3.68 3.68
CA ALA A 41 4.64 -4.68 2.70
C ALA A 41 5.97 -5.35 3.09
N GLN A 42 6.80 -4.66 3.86
CA GLN A 42 8.09 -5.20 4.28
C GLN A 42 8.00 -6.11 5.50
N GLU A 43 6.88 -6.13 6.16
CA GLU A 43 6.69 -7.04 7.27
C GLU A 43 6.53 -8.45 6.76
#